data_e684f85f4cc74b11154db4e16fc8c914
#
_entry.id   e684f85f4cc74b11154db4e16fc8c914
#
_cell.length_a   1.000
_cell.length_b   1.000
_cell.length_c   1.000
_cell.angle_alpha   90.00
_cell.angle_beta   90.00
_cell.angle_gamma   90.00
#
_symmetry.space_group_name_H-M   'P 1'
#
loop_
_entity.id
_entity.type
_entity.pdbx_description
1 polymer ?
#
loop_
_entity_poly.entity_id
_entity_poly.type
_entity_poly.pdbx_seq_one_letter_code
_entity_poly.pdbx_strand_id
1 'polypeptide(L)'
;MALDSVPVEPRELVEEVEEYAVGVKVGLPFLLRWGPQAVKELCETFRGTLYLLCDFKLADIPPVVAEELKLIRELGFDGAIVHLFQGGIESVSTVASRPDLFGLVAMTHQESRLLDAHFEELTREALEAGLEGLVVPATKPEIVKAARKAAPGATLLAPGVGAQGPKPGSALEAGADFEIVGRLIVASSDPRSAARAVRDSQRARANAARVMR
;
A
#
# COMPACT_ATOMS: atom_id res chain seq x y z
N MET A 1 -2.89 -3.77 6.98
CA MET A 1 -3.85 -2.78 7.53
C MET A 1 -3.40 -1.36 7.22
N ALA A 2 -4.31 -0.37 7.08
CA ALA A 2 -3.94 1.04 6.85
C ALA A 2 -4.29 1.93 8.05
N LEU A 3 -3.31 2.74 8.48
CA LEU A 3 -3.40 3.74 9.53
C LEU A 3 -3.36 5.15 8.90
N ASP A 4 -4.51 5.72 8.60
CA ASP A 4 -4.62 7.11 8.13
C ASP A 4 -5.18 7.99 9.27
N SER A 5 -6.41 7.70 9.72
CA SER A 5 -7.03 8.36 10.87
C SER A 5 -7.36 7.31 11.92
N VAL A 6 -6.64 7.33 13.02
CA VAL A 6 -6.77 6.36 14.11
C VAL A 6 -7.32 7.07 15.35
N PRO A 7 -8.48 6.63 15.89
CA PRO A 7 -9.10 7.29 17.05
C PRO A 7 -8.51 6.86 18.40
N VAL A 8 -7.71 5.79 18.41
CA VAL A 8 -7.13 5.15 19.61
C VAL A 8 -5.61 5.12 19.53
N GLU A 9 -4.94 4.68 20.59
CA GLU A 9 -3.50 4.49 20.62
C GLU A 9 -3.06 3.54 19.48
N PRO A 10 -2.22 4.01 18.55
CA PRO A 10 -1.93 3.25 17.33
C PRO A 10 -1.21 1.93 17.57
N ARG A 11 -0.32 1.88 18.55
CA ARG A 11 0.44 0.69 18.90
C ARG A 11 -0.49 -0.42 19.42
N GLU A 12 -1.36 -0.10 20.36
CA GLU A 12 -2.34 -1.06 20.92
C GLU A 12 -3.24 -1.63 19.82
N LEU A 13 -3.69 -0.78 18.90
CA LEU A 13 -4.49 -1.21 17.76
C LEU A 13 -3.73 -2.20 16.85
N VAL A 14 -2.46 -1.96 16.59
CA VAL A 14 -1.65 -2.87 15.74
C VAL A 14 -1.38 -4.18 16.47
N GLU A 15 -1.01 -4.15 17.77
CA GLU A 15 -0.84 -5.35 18.60
C GLU A 15 -2.10 -6.22 18.63
N GLU A 16 -3.27 -5.62 18.64
CA GLU A 16 -4.56 -6.33 18.63
C GLU A 16 -4.82 -7.10 17.31
N VAL A 17 -4.29 -6.61 16.18
CA VAL A 17 -4.59 -7.16 14.85
C VAL A 17 -3.39 -7.80 14.13
N GLU A 18 -2.18 -7.74 14.69
CA GLU A 18 -0.94 -8.18 14.01
C GLU A 18 -1.01 -9.64 13.54
N GLU A 19 -1.66 -10.52 14.30
CA GLU A 19 -1.88 -11.94 13.95
C GLU A 19 -2.62 -12.13 12.60
N TYR A 20 -3.38 -11.12 12.17
CA TYR A 20 -4.24 -11.15 10.98
C TYR A 20 -3.71 -10.33 9.81
N ALA A 21 -2.66 -9.53 10.02
CA ALA A 21 -2.06 -8.65 9.04
C ALA A 21 -0.63 -9.09 8.68
N VAL A 22 -0.22 -8.87 7.45
CA VAL A 22 1.18 -9.07 7.01
C VAL A 22 1.97 -7.77 6.98
N GLY A 23 1.28 -6.64 7.13
CA GLY A 23 1.92 -5.33 7.15
C GLY A 23 0.98 -4.20 7.57
N VAL A 24 1.59 -3.07 7.87
CA VAL A 24 0.92 -1.83 8.25
C VAL A 24 1.36 -0.71 7.32
N LYS A 25 0.38 -0.04 6.72
CA LYS A 25 0.57 1.19 5.93
C LYS A 25 0.30 2.40 6.81
N VAL A 26 1.27 3.30 6.89
CA VAL A 26 1.14 4.59 7.59
C VAL A 26 0.95 5.70 6.57
N GLY A 27 -0.19 6.39 6.65
CA GLY A 27 -0.51 7.54 5.79
C GLY A 27 -0.02 8.86 6.35
N LEU A 28 0.04 9.88 5.48
CA LEU A 28 0.42 11.24 5.89
C LEU A 28 -0.46 11.82 7.02
N PRO A 29 -1.80 11.60 7.06
CA PRO A 29 -2.62 12.05 8.18
C PRO A 29 -2.18 11.50 9.54
N PHE A 30 -1.67 10.26 9.57
CA PHE A 30 -1.11 9.67 10.79
C PHE A 30 0.13 10.45 11.24
N LEU A 31 1.10 10.67 10.34
CA LEU A 31 2.33 11.42 10.65
C LEU A 31 2.01 12.83 11.18
N LEU A 32 1.08 13.54 10.53
CA LEU A 32 0.70 14.90 10.92
C LEU A 32 0.02 14.96 12.29
N ARG A 33 -0.67 13.91 12.69
CA ARG A 33 -1.38 13.85 13.97
C ARG A 33 -0.49 13.40 15.13
N TRP A 34 0.32 12.37 14.91
CA TRP A 34 1.08 11.69 15.95
C TRP A 34 2.55 12.07 15.97
N GLY A 35 3.05 12.69 14.90
CA GLY A 35 4.44 13.12 14.73
C GLY A 35 5.40 11.98 14.35
N PRO A 36 6.64 12.34 13.97
CA PRO A 36 7.63 11.39 13.49
C PRO A 36 8.11 10.43 14.58
N GLN A 37 8.09 10.85 15.85
CA GLN A 37 8.52 10.00 16.97
C GLN A 37 7.57 8.80 17.15
N ALA A 38 6.25 9.02 17.11
CA ALA A 38 5.26 7.94 17.19
C ALA A 38 5.35 6.98 15.99
N VAL A 39 5.64 7.51 14.78
CA VAL A 39 5.91 6.68 13.60
C VAL A 39 7.13 5.79 13.81
N LYS A 40 8.22 6.36 14.31
CA LYS A 40 9.47 5.63 14.59
C LYS A 40 9.26 4.53 15.63
N GLU A 41 8.60 4.82 16.73
CA GLU A 41 8.26 3.85 17.78
C GLU A 41 7.40 2.70 17.25
N LEU A 42 6.41 3.02 16.41
CA LEU A 42 5.60 2.01 15.73
C LEU A 42 6.47 1.11 14.85
N CYS A 43 7.32 1.71 14.00
CA CYS A 43 8.21 0.96 13.13
C CYS A 43 9.20 0.09 13.90
N GLU A 44 9.80 0.59 14.99
CA GLU A 44 10.72 -0.16 15.84
C GLU A 44 10.03 -1.33 16.54
N THR A 45 8.78 -1.13 17.00
CA THR A 45 8.01 -2.17 17.71
C THR A 45 7.71 -3.36 16.79
N PHE A 46 7.31 -3.11 15.56
CA PHE A 46 6.86 -4.16 14.64
C PHE A 46 7.88 -4.58 13.58
N ARG A 47 9.11 -4.09 13.69
CA ARG A 47 10.21 -4.45 12.80
C ARG A 47 10.44 -5.96 12.77
N GLY A 48 10.42 -6.54 11.56
CA GLY A 48 10.64 -7.97 11.34
C GLY A 48 9.43 -8.86 11.61
N THR A 49 8.34 -8.32 12.17
CA THR A 49 7.04 -9.03 12.31
C THR A 49 6.03 -8.59 11.27
N LEU A 50 5.97 -7.29 10.96
CA LEU A 50 5.09 -6.72 9.96
C LEU A 50 5.88 -5.94 8.92
N TYR A 51 5.43 -5.95 7.66
CA TYR A 51 5.94 -5.07 6.62
C TYR A 51 5.43 -3.65 6.83
N LEU A 52 6.33 -2.69 6.94
CA LEU A 52 6.02 -1.30 7.29
C LEU A 52 6.06 -0.44 6.03
N LEU A 53 4.89 0.00 5.55
CA LEU A 53 4.71 0.73 4.30
C LEU A 53 4.40 2.21 4.56
N CYS A 54 5.27 3.09 4.07
CA CYS A 54 5.05 4.53 4.05
C CYS A 54 4.15 4.92 2.88
N ASP A 55 3.02 5.57 3.16
CA ASP A 55 2.08 6.07 2.14
C ASP A 55 1.93 7.59 2.23
N PHE A 56 3.01 8.32 1.97
CA PHE A 56 3.01 9.78 1.87
C PHE A 56 2.86 10.24 0.41
N LYS A 57 2.84 9.31 -0.54
CA LYS A 57 2.67 9.56 -1.98
C LYS A 57 3.66 10.60 -2.48
N LEU A 58 4.96 10.28 -2.33
CA LEU A 58 6.05 11.17 -2.69
C LEU A 58 5.95 11.62 -4.15
N ALA A 59 6.05 12.91 -4.40
CA ALA A 59 5.74 13.50 -5.70
C ALA A 59 6.49 14.83 -5.94
N ASP A 60 7.75 14.89 -5.58
CA ASP A 60 8.60 16.06 -5.81
C ASP A 60 9.68 15.76 -6.87
N ILE A 61 10.56 16.71 -7.16
CA ILE A 61 11.72 16.50 -8.03
C ILE A 61 12.64 15.41 -7.46
N PRO A 62 13.36 14.65 -8.29
CA PRO A 62 14.13 13.50 -7.85
C PRO A 62 15.10 13.74 -6.67
N PRO A 63 15.84 14.84 -6.58
CA PRO A 63 16.70 15.08 -5.42
C PRO A 63 15.96 15.21 -4.08
N VAL A 64 14.75 15.79 -4.10
CA VAL A 64 13.89 15.92 -2.89
C VAL A 64 13.33 14.56 -2.51
N VAL A 65 12.78 13.81 -3.45
CA VAL A 65 12.29 12.44 -3.21
C VAL A 65 13.42 11.54 -2.68
N ALA A 66 14.63 11.68 -3.20
CA ALA A 66 15.79 10.93 -2.70
C ALA A 66 16.10 11.23 -1.23
N GLU A 67 15.96 12.49 -0.81
CA GLU A 67 16.11 12.86 0.61
C GLU A 67 14.97 12.35 1.48
N GLU A 68 13.73 12.47 1.00
CA GLU A 68 12.55 11.91 1.67
C GLU A 68 12.69 10.40 1.91
N LEU A 69 13.18 9.64 0.93
CA LEU A 69 13.40 8.20 1.07
C LEU A 69 14.44 7.84 2.13
N LYS A 70 15.49 8.64 2.29
CA LYS A 70 16.47 8.44 3.38
C LYS A 70 15.80 8.63 4.74
N LEU A 71 15.05 9.73 4.91
CA LEU A 71 14.32 10.01 6.15
C LEU A 71 13.27 8.92 6.46
N ILE A 72 12.56 8.44 5.45
CA ILE A 72 11.59 7.34 5.56
C ILE A 72 12.30 6.06 6.02
N ARG A 73 13.49 5.78 5.48
CA ARG A 73 14.30 4.63 5.91
C ARG A 73 14.78 4.78 7.36
N GLU A 74 15.18 5.98 7.77
CA GLU A 74 15.60 6.27 9.15
C GLU A 74 14.44 6.12 10.15
N LEU A 75 13.21 6.41 9.74
CA LEU A 75 12.00 6.14 10.52
C LEU A 75 11.71 4.63 10.67
N GLY A 76 12.32 3.78 9.83
CA GLY A 76 12.22 2.33 9.94
C GLY A 76 11.25 1.67 8.98
N PHE A 77 10.78 2.36 7.95
CA PHE A 77 9.93 1.77 6.92
C PHE A 77 10.68 0.80 6.00
N ASP A 78 9.98 -0.25 5.59
CA ASP A 78 10.45 -1.25 4.63
C ASP A 78 10.14 -0.84 3.19
N GLY A 79 8.99 -0.18 2.96
CA GLY A 79 8.56 0.29 1.65
C GLY A 79 7.97 1.69 1.65
N ALA A 80 7.94 2.33 0.47
CA ALA A 80 7.33 3.65 0.26
C ALA A 80 6.52 3.70 -1.04
N ILE A 81 5.40 4.42 -1.02
CA ILE A 81 4.57 4.69 -2.20
C ILE A 81 5.00 6.01 -2.82
N VAL A 82 5.33 5.97 -4.11
CA VAL A 82 5.75 7.12 -4.89
C VAL A 82 4.79 7.35 -6.06
N HIS A 83 4.55 8.61 -6.42
CA HIS A 83 3.96 8.94 -7.70
C HIS A 83 5.00 8.77 -8.82
N LEU A 84 4.53 8.72 -10.06
CA LEU A 84 5.38 8.58 -11.26
C LEU A 84 5.23 9.76 -12.21
N PHE A 85 4.12 10.49 -12.12
CA PHE A 85 3.77 11.59 -13.02
C PHE A 85 4.79 12.75 -13.03
N GLN A 86 5.61 12.91 -11.98
CA GLN A 86 6.65 13.93 -11.91
C GLN A 86 7.88 13.61 -12.76
N GLY A 87 8.02 12.35 -13.23
CA GLY A 87 9.18 11.88 -13.97
C GLY A 87 10.42 11.67 -13.10
N GLY A 88 11.49 11.14 -13.71
CA GLY A 88 12.80 10.97 -13.06
C GLY A 88 12.88 9.83 -12.04
N ILE A 89 11.92 8.90 -12.06
CA ILE A 89 11.85 7.78 -11.13
C ILE A 89 13.09 6.84 -11.22
N GLU A 90 13.72 6.74 -12.37
CA GLU A 90 14.97 5.98 -12.55
C GLU A 90 16.08 6.44 -11.60
N SER A 91 16.27 7.76 -11.47
CA SER A 91 17.28 8.32 -10.56
C SER A 91 16.92 8.09 -9.09
N VAL A 92 15.64 8.10 -8.77
CA VAL A 92 15.12 7.81 -7.42
C VAL A 92 15.29 6.32 -7.08
N SER A 93 15.06 5.43 -8.03
CA SER A 93 15.19 3.98 -7.82
C SER A 93 16.62 3.53 -7.55
N THR A 94 17.62 4.32 -7.93
CA THR A 94 19.05 4.01 -7.70
C THR A 94 19.59 4.52 -6.35
N VAL A 95 18.79 5.20 -5.54
CA VAL A 95 19.18 5.69 -4.21
C VAL A 95 19.59 4.52 -3.32
N ALA A 96 20.83 4.57 -2.82
CA ALA A 96 21.38 3.50 -2.00
C ALA A 96 20.61 3.36 -0.68
N SER A 97 20.34 2.12 -0.27
CA SER A 97 19.67 1.79 0.99
C SER A 97 18.26 2.39 1.13
N ARG A 98 17.60 2.74 0.02
CA ARG A 98 16.20 3.15 0.03
C ARG A 98 15.28 2.01 0.50
N PRO A 99 14.07 2.30 0.98
CA PRO A 99 13.01 1.29 1.13
C PRO A 99 12.57 0.76 -0.26
N ASP A 100 11.84 -0.36 -0.27
CA ASP A 100 11.17 -0.84 -1.49
C ASP A 100 10.24 0.25 -2.04
N LEU A 101 10.19 0.41 -3.38
CA LEU A 101 9.34 1.42 -4.01
C LEU A 101 8.12 0.81 -4.69
N PHE A 102 6.96 1.38 -4.40
CA PHE A 102 5.69 1.02 -5.02
C PHE A 102 5.16 2.21 -5.82
N GLY A 103 5.17 2.08 -7.15
CA GLY A 103 4.68 3.11 -8.05
C GLY A 103 3.16 3.21 -8.05
N LEU A 104 2.60 4.39 -7.78
CA LEU A 104 1.16 4.64 -7.84
C LEU A 104 0.74 4.89 -9.28
N VAL A 105 0.06 3.91 -9.89
CA VAL A 105 -0.35 3.95 -11.32
C VAL A 105 -1.80 4.34 -11.52
N ALA A 106 -2.66 4.15 -10.52
CA ALA A 106 -4.06 4.60 -10.53
C ALA A 106 -4.59 4.76 -9.10
N MET A 107 -5.61 5.60 -8.91
CA MET A 107 -6.21 5.86 -7.59
C MET A 107 -7.62 5.27 -7.46
N THR A 108 -8.08 5.12 -6.22
CA THR A 108 -9.34 4.43 -5.90
C THR A 108 -10.61 5.24 -6.16
N HIS A 109 -10.53 6.57 -6.22
CA HIS A 109 -11.70 7.44 -6.45
C HIS A 109 -12.00 7.59 -7.96
N GLN A 110 -13.24 7.89 -8.29
CA GLN A 110 -13.71 7.92 -9.68
C GLN A 110 -13.17 9.13 -10.47
N GLU A 111 -12.84 10.21 -9.80
CA GLU A 111 -12.33 11.45 -10.40
C GLU A 111 -10.85 11.39 -10.78
N SER A 112 -10.17 10.27 -10.54
CA SER A 112 -8.77 10.02 -10.90
C SER A 112 -8.58 9.87 -12.42
N ARG A 113 -8.89 10.93 -13.17
CA ARG A 113 -8.89 10.86 -14.65
C ARG A 113 -7.49 10.85 -15.24
N LEU A 114 -6.58 11.65 -14.69
CA LEU A 114 -5.24 11.80 -15.24
C LEU A 114 -4.42 10.51 -15.09
N LEU A 115 -4.33 9.96 -13.89
CA LEU A 115 -3.58 8.73 -13.66
C LEU A 115 -4.21 7.56 -14.40
N ASP A 116 -5.55 7.46 -14.40
CA ASP A 116 -6.25 6.38 -15.09
C ASP A 116 -6.03 6.44 -16.62
N ALA A 117 -5.97 7.63 -17.20
CA ALA A 117 -5.70 7.82 -18.63
C ALA A 117 -4.25 7.47 -19.03
N HIS A 118 -3.29 7.61 -18.11
CA HIS A 118 -1.87 7.33 -18.32
C HIS A 118 -1.41 6.04 -17.62
N PHE A 119 -2.34 5.19 -17.23
CA PHE A 119 -2.06 3.98 -16.46
C PHE A 119 -0.98 3.08 -17.10
N GLU A 120 -1.09 2.84 -18.42
CA GLU A 120 -0.13 1.97 -19.14
C GLU A 120 1.28 2.58 -19.19
N GLU A 121 1.36 3.90 -19.38
CA GLU A 121 2.62 4.65 -19.39
C GLU A 121 3.29 4.62 -18.02
N LEU A 122 2.55 4.94 -16.95
CA LEU A 122 3.04 4.90 -15.58
C LEU A 122 3.48 3.48 -15.16
N THR A 123 2.73 2.45 -15.60
CA THR A 123 3.11 1.06 -15.37
C THR A 123 4.44 0.73 -16.03
N ARG A 124 4.64 1.15 -17.28
CA ARG A 124 5.89 0.95 -18.01
C ARG A 124 7.06 1.66 -17.32
N GLU A 125 6.91 2.93 -16.94
CA GLU A 125 7.94 3.69 -16.21
C GLU A 125 8.37 2.99 -14.92
N ALA A 126 7.41 2.49 -14.13
CA ALA A 126 7.72 1.77 -12.90
C ALA A 126 8.56 0.51 -13.17
N LEU A 127 8.22 -0.24 -14.23
CA LEU A 127 8.94 -1.47 -14.60
C LEU A 127 10.34 -1.18 -15.16
N GLU A 128 10.48 -0.19 -16.01
CA GLU A 128 11.77 0.24 -16.58
C GLU A 128 12.71 0.75 -15.49
N ALA A 129 12.20 1.46 -14.49
CA ALA A 129 12.94 1.90 -13.33
C ALA A 129 13.23 0.78 -12.31
N GLY A 130 12.69 -0.42 -12.49
CA GLY A 130 12.94 -1.57 -11.62
C GLY A 130 12.31 -1.42 -10.22
N LEU A 131 11.13 -0.82 -10.11
CA LEU A 131 10.40 -0.74 -8.84
C LEU A 131 9.93 -2.14 -8.40
N GLU A 132 9.86 -2.35 -7.09
CA GLU A 132 9.44 -3.63 -6.49
C GLU A 132 7.96 -3.93 -6.71
N GLY A 133 7.14 -2.90 -6.95
CA GLY A 133 5.73 -3.13 -7.21
C GLY A 133 4.93 -1.90 -7.59
N LEU A 134 3.61 -2.11 -7.70
CA LEU A 134 2.64 -1.12 -8.12
C LEU A 134 1.51 -0.99 -7.10
N VAL A 135 0.97 0.22 -6.98
CA VAL A 135 -0.28 0.47 -6.26
C VAL A 135 -1.42 0.62 -7.27
N VAL A 136 -2.39 -0.28 -7.16
CA VAL A 136 -3.53 -0.40 -8.08
C VAL A 136 -4.86 -0.33 -7.33
N PRO A 137 -5.92 0.29 -7.87
CA PRO A 137 -7.17 0.50 -7.13
C PRO A 137 -8.02 -0.77 -7.05
N ALA A 138 -8.32 -1.26 -5.85
CA ALA A 138 -9.28 -2.36 -5.67
C ALA A 138 -10.69 -2.03 -6.20
N THR A 139 -11.02 -0.74 -6.30
CA THR A 139 -12.30 -0.22 -6.84
C THR A 139 -12.42 -0.34 -8.36
N LYS A 140 -11.32 -0.66 -9.07
CA LYS A 140 -11.24 -0.77 -10.54
C LYS A 140 -10.57 -2.09 -10.90
N PRO A 141 -11.30 -3.23 -10.78
CA PRO A 141 -10.72 -4.57 -10.99
C PRO A 141 -10.16 -4.80 -12.40
N GLU A 142 -10.63 -4.05 -13.39
CA GLU A 142 -10.08 -4.04 -14.76
C GLU A 142 -8.64 -3.49 -14.78
N ILE A 143 -8.33 -2.45 -14.00
CA ILE A 143 -6.97 -1.92 -13.85
C ILE A 143 -6.06 -2.93 -13.13
N VAL A 144 -6.56 -3.60 -12.09
CA VAL A 144 -5.81 -4.65 -11.38
C VAL A 144 -5.43 -5.78 -12.34
N LYS A 145 -6.37 -6.25 -13.17
CA LYS A 145 -6.12 -7.29 -14.18
C LYS A 145 -5.12 -6.83 -15.24
N ALA A 146 -5.26 -5.61 -15.72
CA ALA A 146 -4.35 -5.02 -16.72
C ALA A 146 -2.93 -4.87 -16.16
N ALA A 147 -2.79 -4.39 -14.91
CA ALA A 147 -1.51 -4.29 -14.23
C ALA A 147 -0.85 -5.67 -14.05
N ARG A 148 -1.59 -6.69 -13.61
CA ARG A 148 -1.04 -8.05 -13.49
C ARG A 148 -0.57 -8.60 -14.83
N LYS A 149 -1.31 -8.33 -15.91
CA LYS A 149 -0.91 -8.75 -17.25
C LYS A 149 0.36 -8.04 -17.74
N ALA A 150 0.48 -6.73 -17.48
CA ALA A 150 1.62 -5.92 -17.89
C ALA A 150 2.86 -6.18 -17.01
N ALA A 151 2.66 -6.46 -15.72
CA ALA A 151 3.70 -6.63 -14.71
C ALA A 151 3.56 -7.97 -13.97
N PRO A 152 3.77 -9.15 -14.61
CA PRO A 152 3.52 -10.44 -14.00
C PRO A 152 4.38 -10.74 -12.77
N GLY A 153 5.59 -10.15 -12.68
CA GLY A 153 6.53 -10.32 -11.57
C GLY A 153 6.49 -9.23 -10.49
N ALA A 154 5.76 -8.13 -10.72
CA ALA A 154 5.70 -7.04 -9.75
C ALA A 154 4.71 -7.34 -8.62
N THR A 155 5.00 -6.85 -7.42
CA THR A 155 4.05 -6.90 -6.29
C THR A 155 2.94 -5.87 -6.48
N LEU A 156 1.68 -6.31 -6.50
CA LEU A 156 0.52 -5.43 -6.64
C LEU A 156 -0.17 -5.19 -5.29
N LEU A 157 -0.14 -3.95 -4.83
CA LEU A 157 -0.82 -3.49 -3.60
C LEU A 157 -2.15 -2.83 -3.97
N ALA A 158 -3.27 -3.31 -3.44
CA ALA A 158 -4.61 -2.86 -3.80
C ALA A 158 -5.36 -2.19 -2.63
N PRO A 159 -5.28 -0.86 -2.48
CA PRO A 159 -6.12 -0.09 -1.55
C PRO A 159 -7.55 0.06 -2.05
N GLY A 160 -8.45 0.45 -1.11
CA GLY A 160 -9.84 0.78 -1.41
C GLY A 160 -10.85 -0.32 -1.06
N VAL A 161 -10.39 -1.36 -0.37
CA VAL A 161 -11.24 -2.48 0.06
C VAL A 161 -12.12 -2.11 1.26
N GLY A 162 -13.34 -2.59 1.27
CA GLY A 162 -14.34 -2.41 2.33
C GLY A 162 -15.04 -1.07 2.25
N ALA A 163 -14.51 -0.04 2.87
CA ALA A 163 -15.16 1.27 2.97
C ALA A 163 -15.43 1.99 1.63
N GLN A 164 -14.81 1.56 0.54
CA GLN A 164 -15.02 2.11 -0.81
C GLN A 164 -15.81 1.17 -1.73
N GLY A 165 -16.40 0.08 -1.20
CA GLY A 165 -17.29 -0.83 -1.91
C GLY A 165 -16.75 -2.25 -2.15
N PRO A 166 -15.54 -2.45 -2.65
CA PRO A 166 -14.99 -3.78 -2.90
C PRO A 166 -14.99 -4.66 -1.65
N LYS A 167 -15.41 -5.91 -1.78
CA LYS A 167 -15.35 -6.89 -0.68
C LYS A 167 -13.92 -7.40 -0.48
N PRO A 168 -13.50 -7.71 0.77
CA PRO A 168 -12.20 -8.33 1.01
C PRO A 168 -12.00 -9.60 0.16
N GLY A 169 -10.85 -9.67 -0.52
CA GLY A 169 -10.48 -10.74 -1.44
C GLY A 169 -10.78 -10.46 -2.90
N SER A 170 -11.59 -9.43 -3.25
CA SER A 170 -11.96 -9.16 -4.64
C SER A 170 -10.79 -8.67 -5.51
N ALA A 171 -9.86 -7.91 -4.92
CA ALA A 171 -8.68 -7.50 -5.66
C ALA A 171 -7.68 -8.65 -5.82
N LEU A 172 -7.61 -9.59 -4.86
CA LEU A 172 -6.82 -10.83 -5.01
C LEU A 172 -7.34 -11.70 -6.14
N GLU A 173 -8.67 -11.83 -6.29
CA GLU A 173 -9.31 -12.51 -7.43
C GLU A 173 -8.94 -11.84 -8.76
N ALA A 174 -8.81 -10.51 -8.77
CA ALA A 174 -8.42 -9.75 -9.94
C ALA A 174 -6.91 -9.81 -10.27
N GLY A 175 -6.07 -10.33 -9.35
CA GLY A 175 -4.64 -10.52 -9.56
C GLY A 175 -3.72 -9.69 -8.66
N ALA A 176 -4.24 -8.93 -7.71
CA ALA A 176 -3.41 -8.30 -6.69
C ALA A 176 -2.76 -9.33 -5.76
N ASP A 177 -1.61 -8.99 -5.17
CA ASP A 177 -0.94 -9.83 -4.18
C ASP A 177 -1.42 -9.49 -2.76
N PHE A 178 -1.64 -8.21 -2.49
CA PHE A 178 -2.07 -7.72 -1.19
C PHE A 178 -3.18 -6.69 -1.31
N GLU A 179 -4.16 -6.77 -0.44
CA GLU A 179 -5.18 -5.75 -0.24
C GLU A 179 -4.84 -4.86 0.95
N ILE A 180 -5.00 -3.54 0.77
CA ILE A 180 -4.81 -2.56 1.84
C ILE A 180 -6.19 -2.17 2.38
N VAL A 181 -6.46 -2.56 3.64
CA VAL A 181 -7.74 -2.35 4.32
C VAL A 181 -7.55 -1.39 5.50
N GLY A 182 -8.30 -0.30 5.53
CA GLY A 182 -8.24 0.73 6.58
C GLY A 182 -9.50 0.73 7.44
N ARG A 183 -10.42 1.65 7.15
CA ARG A 183 -11.62 1.97 7.96
C ARG A 183 -12.45 0.76 8.39
N LEU A 184 -12.53 -0.29 7.59
CA LEU A 184 -13.26 -1.51 7.94
C LEU A 184 -12.71 -2.18 9.22
N ILE A 185 -11.42 -2.02 9.50
CA ILE A 185 -10.76 -2.54 10.69
C ILE A 185 -10.67 -1.44 11.75
N VAL A 186 -10.05 -0.31 11.40
CA VAL A 186 -9.68 0.77 12.32
C VAL A 186 -10.89 1.46 12.99
N ALA A 187 -12.04 1.53 12.29
CA ALA A 187 -13.26 2.13 12.83
C ALA A 187 -14.23 1.09 13.44
N SER A 188 -13.83 -0.17 13.53
CA SER A 188 -14.62 -1.21 14.19
C SER A 188 -14.60 -1.05 15.71
N SER A 189 -15.69 -1.37 16.37
CA SER A 189 -15.72 -1.51 17.83
C SER A 189 -14.95 -2.75 18.34
N ASP A 190 -14.64 -3.69 17.45
CA ASP A 190 -13.80 -4.89 17.69
C ASP A 190 -12.87 -5.05 16.49
N PRO A 191 -11.69 -4.35 16.50
CA PRO A 191 -10.72 -4.40 15.40
C PRO A 191 -10.17 -5.80 15.15
N ARG A 192 -9.98 -6.59 16.21
CA ARG A 192 -9.48 -7.97 16.12
C ARG A 192 -10.43 -8.86 15.32
N SER A 193 -11.70 -8.87 15.66
CA SER A 193 -12.71 -9.65 14.95
C SER A 193 -12.88 -9.17 13.50
N ALA A 194 -12.81 -7.84 13.27
CA ALA A 194 -12.87 -7.28 11.93
C ALA A 194 -11.66 -7.69 11.07
N ALA A 195 -10.46 -7.63 11.60
CA ALA A 195 -9.23 -8.05 10.90
C ALA A 195 -9.26 -9.55 10.57
N ARG A 196 -9.70 -10.37 11.51
CA ARG A 196 -9.90 -11.81 11.30
C ARG A 196 -10.89 -12.10 10.18
N ALA A 197 -12.05 -11.44 10.18
CA ALA A 197 -13.08 -11.60 9.15
C ALA A 197 -12.57 -11.19 7.76
N VAL A 198 -11.81 -10.10 7.67
CA VAL A 198 -11.13 -9.66 6.44
C VAL A 198 -10.19 -10.75 5.93
N ARG A 199 -9.26 -11.22 6.77
CA ARG A 199 -8.30 -12.29 6.40
C ARG A 199 -9.01 -13.57 5.93
N ASP A 200 -10.06 -13.99 6.63
CA ASP A 200 -10.78 -15.23 6.31
C ASP A 200 -11.50 -15.09 4.96
N SER A 201 -12.12 -13.94 4.68
CA SER A 201 -12.70 -13.63 3.37
C SER A 201 -11.66 -13.63 2.25
N GLN A 202 -10.50 -13.00 2.47
CA GLN A 202 -9.38 -12.97 1.52
C GLN A 202 -8.89 -14.38 1.19
N ARG A 203 -8.67 -15.21 2.22
CA ARG A 203 -8.22 -16.61 2.05
C ARG A 203 -9.23 -17.45 1.28
N ALA A 204 -10.52 -17.34 1.60
CA ALA A 204 -11.56 -18.07 0.91
C ALA A 204 -11.59 -17.74 -0.60
N ARG A 205 -11.51 -16.47 -0.96
CA ARG A 205 -11.53 -16.00 -2.36
C ARG A 205 -10.24 -16.34 -3.11
N ALA A 206 -9.07 -16.15 -2.49
CA ALA A 206 -7.79 -16.52 -3.10
C ALA A 206 -7.72 -18.03 -3.40
N ASN A 207 -8.23 -18.88 -2.49
CA ASN A 207 -8.30 -20.33 -2.72
C ASN A 207 -9.26 -20.68 -3.87
N ALA A 208 -10.44 -20.06 -3.94
CA ALA A 208 -11.39 -20.27 -5.03
C ALA A 208 -10.77 -19.88 -6.41
N ALA A 209 -10.06 -18.77 -6.47
CA ALA A 209 -9.38 -18.33 -7.70
C ALA A 209 -8.26 -19.28 -8.16
N ARG A 210 -7.56 -19.96 -7.22
CA ARG A 210 -6.53 -20.97 -7.55
C ARG A 210 -7.11 -22.27 -8.11
N VAL A 211 -8.30 -22.66 -7.69
CA VAL A 211 -8.97 -23.87 -8.17
C VAL A 211 -9.52 -23.69 -9.58
N MET A 212 -9.79 -22.45 -10.00
CA MET A 212 -10.35 -22.12 -11.31
C MET A 212 -9.29 -21.87 -12.41
N ARG A 213 -8.01 -21.87 -12.08
CA ARG A 213 -6.85 -21.75 -12.99
C ARG A 213 -6.23 -23.10 -13.30
#